data_f4b6413d66f5f5267e8e171c72d00971
#
_entry.id   f4b6413d66f5f5267e8e171c72d00971
#
_cell.length_a   1.000
_cell.length_b   1.000
_cell.length_c   1.000
_cell.angle_alpha   90.00
_cell.angle_beta   90.00
_cell.angle_gamma   90.00
#
_symmetry.space_group_name_H-M   'P 1'
#
loop_
_entity.id
_entity.type
_entity.pdbx_description
1 polymer ?
#
loop_
_entity_poly.entity_id
_entity_poly.type
_entity_poly.pdbx_seq_one_letter_code
_entity_poly.pdbx_strand_id
1 'polypeptide(L)'
;MDEILSWGGPDATLQPEEIRSALAEILAHYGTGSRVLAVPPDFTRFYSYAGQITAMLQQLLGDRLTDVLPALGTHVAVTDRERETMFPGVPASLFRVHDWRTDLVTLGEVPRELIRELSENKLDWPWPAQVNRLVAEGGHDLILSIGQVVPHEVVGMANHAKNLLVGTGGRDGINRSHFLGAVYGMERIMGRADNPVRAVLNYAAENFLAELPIVYVLTVIGADDHGELAVRGLFAGRGLECFYRAAELALEVNFTMVEEAPEHVVAWLDPEEFHSTWLGNKAIYRSRMMIADGGRLTVLAPGVGTFGEDPGIDRLIRRYGYRGTPATLAAVESDPEMAEDLSAAAHLIHGSSEGRFEIRYAAGGLSRDEVESVGFTALDMSDTYTRYHLDTLTDGWNMLPSGERIYYISRPALGLWAQADRFRDEYPRST
;
A
#
# COMPACT_ATOMS: atom_id res chain seq x y z
N MET A 1 26.97 10.99 -5.65
CA MET A 1 25.54 11.16 -5.34
C MET A 1 24.82 11.14 -6.67
N ASP A 2 23.87 10.22 -6.86
CA ASP A 2 23.04 10.22 -8.05
C ASP A 2 22.24 11.51 -8.07
N GLU A 3 22.24 12.19 -9.21
CA GLU A 3 21.45 13.41 -9.40
C GLU A 3 19.97 13.03 -9.37
N ILE A 4 19.20 13.73 -8.52
CA ILE A 4 17.76 13.52 -8.42
C ILE A 4 17.08 14.55 -9.26
N LEU A 5 16.19 14.09 -10.12
CA LEU A 5 15.27 14.95 -10.84
C LEU A 5 13.97 15.04 -10.06
N SER A 6 13.47 16.25 -9.80
CA SER A 6 12.27 16.47 -9.01
C SER A 6 11.47 17.67 -9.52
N TRP A 7 10.15 17.51 -9.56
CA TRP A 7 9.17 18.53 -9.96
C TRP A 7 8.00 18.53 -9.00
N GLY A 8 7.40 19.67 -8.75
CA GLY A 8 6.21 19.84 -7.95
C GLY A 8 6.48 20.27 -6.50
N GLY A 9 5.49 20.09 -5.65
CA GLY A 9 5.45 20.48 -4.23
C GLY A 9 4.05 20.33 -3.66
N PRO A 10 3.83 20.66 -2.38
CA PRO A 10 2.55 20.38 -1.69
C PRO A 10 1.34 21.09 -2.34
N ASP A 11 1.54 22.29 -2.87
CA ASP A 11 0.47 23.07 -3.53
C ASP A 11 0.50 22.94 -5.06
N ALA A 12 1.43 22.15 -5.63
CA ALA A 12 1.55 21.99 -7.06
C ALA A 12 0.43 21.12 -7.64
N THR A 13 0.07 21.39 -8.89
CA THR A 13 -0.76 20.51 -9.73
C THR A 13 -0.07 20.40 -11.08
N LEU A 14 0.77 19.36 -11.21
CA LEU A 14 1.52 19.13 -12.44
C LEU A 14 0.58 18.76 -13.58
N GLN A 15 0.62 19.57 -14.65
CA GLN A 15 -0.20 19.33 -15.84
C GLN A 15 0.44 18.24 -16.74
N PRO A 16 -0.35 17.55 -17.59
CA PRO A 16 0.15 16.51 -18.48
C PRO A 16 1.37 16.92 -19.32
N GLU A 17 1.42 18.16 -19.80
CA GLU A 17 2.52 18.68 -20.60
C GLU A 17 3.80 18.88 -19.78
N GLU A 18 3.68 19.27 -18.51
CA GLU A 18 4.81 19.39 -17.58
C GLU A 18 5.38 18.02 -17.24
N ILE A 19 4.50 17.04 -16.97
CA ILE A 19 4.90 15.65 -16.72
C ILE A 19 5.59 15.08 -17.96
N ARG A 20 5.06 15.30 -19.16
CA ARG A 20 5.68 14.85 -20.41
C ARG A 20 7.05 15.47 -20.62
N SER A 21 7.23 16.74 -20.31
CA SER A 21 8.52 17.44 -20.41
C SER A 21 9.52 16.86 -19.40
N ALA A 22 9.08 16.61 -18.17
CA ALA A 22 9.90 15.97 -17.13
C ALA A 22 10.33 14.54 -17.53
N LEU A 23 9.43 13.75 -18.14
CA LEU A 23 9.78 12.42 -18.65
C LEU A 23 10.81 12.50 -19.78
N ALA A 24 10.72 13.48 -20.67
CA ALA A 24 11.73 13.69 -21.72
C ALA A 24 13.10 14.05 -21.11
N GLU A 25 13.12 14.87 -20.05
CA GLU A 25 14.35 15.22 -19.31
C GLU A 25 14.94 13.98 -18.59
N ILE A 26 14.12 13.15 -17.95
CA ILE A 26 14.55 11.87 -17.36
C ILE A 26 15.21 10.97 -18.40
N LEU A 27 14.56 10.82 -19.56
CA LEU A 27 15.10 10.00 -20.66
C LEU A 27 16.40 10.58 -21.23
N ALA A 28 16.52 11.91 -21.31
CA ALA A 28 17.76 12.56 -21.75
C ALA A 28 18.90 12.36 -20.75
N HIS A 29 18.60 12.41 -19.46
CA HIS A 29 19.59 12.28 -18.38
C HIS A 29 20.12 10.84 -18.24
N TYR A 30 19.22 9.83 -18.19
CA TYR A 30 19.61 8.44 -17.97
C TYR A 30 19.91 7.64 -19.25
N GLY A 31 19.61 8.23 -20.40
CA GLY A 31 19.68 7.56 -21.69
C GLY A 31 18.46 6.68 -21.96
N THR A 32 18.28 6.27 -23.18
CA THR A 32 17.10 5.48 -23.56
C THR A 32 17.46 4.06 -24.05
N GLY A 33 18.73 3.86 -24.49
CA GLY A 33 19.09 2.59 -25.12
C GLY A 33 18.19 2.20 -26.29
N SER A 34 18.23 0.95 -26.68
CA SER A 34 17.41 0.35 -27.74
C SER A 34 16.23 -0.47 -27.21
N ARG A 35 16.33 -0.94 -25.96
CA ARG A 35 15.33 -1.78 -25.30
C ARG A 35 14.99 -1.25 -23.91
N VAL A 36 13.77 -0.79 -23.74
CA VAL A 36 13.26 -0.23 -22.48
C VAL A 36 12.12 -1.10 -21.96
N LEU A 37 12.20 -1.46 -20.66
CA LEU A 37 11.13 -2.08 -19.90
C LEU A 37 10.46 -1.03 -19.01
N ALA A 38 9.14 -0.92 -19.08
CA ALA A 38 8.35 -0.17 -18.10
C ALA A 38 7.73 -1.15 -17.08
N VAL A 39 7.86 -0.84 -15.79
CA VAL A 39 7.28 -1.63 -14.68
C VAL A 39 6.33 -0.73 -13.89
N PRO A 40 5.11 -0.45 -14.41
CA PRO A 40 4.07 0.24 -13.67
C PRO A 40 3.40 -0.70 -12.65
N PRO A 41 2.62 -0.19 -11.67
CA PRO A 41 1.76 -1.03 -10.84
C PRO A 41 0.58 -1.59 -11.65
N ASP A 42 -0.16 -2.51 -11.04
CA ASP A 42 -1.40 -3.06 -11.58
C ASP A 42 -2.60 -2.10 -11.41
N PHE A 43 -3.79 -2.56 -11.85
CA PHE A 43 -5.02 -1.76 -11.84
C PHE A 43 -5.48 -1.32 -10.45
N THR A 44 -5.08 -2.02 -9.38
CA THR A 44 -5.39 -1.61 -7.99
C THR A 44 -4.79 -0.25 -7.62
N ARG A 45 -3.86 0.27 -8.44
CA ARG A 45 -3.24 1.60 -8.32
C ARG A 45 -3.60 2.53 -9.50
N PHE A 46 -4.82 2.41 -10.02
CA PHE A 46 -5.30 3.21 -11.15
C PHE A 46 -5.06 4.71 -10.97
N TYR A 47 -5.30 5.24 -9.79
CA TYR A 47 -5.15 6.66 -9.47
C TYR A 47 -3.70 7.12 -9.24
N SER A 48 -2.71 6.24 -9.41
CA SER A 48 -1.28 6.58 -9.25
C SER A 48 -0.69 7.44 -10.35
N TYR A 49 -1.42 7.70 -11.43
CA TYR A 49 -0.96 8.32 -12.68
C TYR A 49 0.09 7.49 -13.46
N ALA A 50 0.43 6.29 -12.98
CA ALA A 50 1.46 5.45 -13.62
C ALA A 50 1.06 4.96 -15.02
N GLY A 51 -0.23 4.74 -15.25
CA GLY A 51 -0.73 4.36 -16.58
C GLY A 51 -0.54 5.46 -17.61
N GLN A 52 -0.88 6.70 -17.27
CA GLN A 52 -0.70 7.87 -18.10
C GLN A 52 0.80 8.13 -18.38
N ILE A 53 1.66 7.99 -17.35
CA ILE A 53 3.12 8.07 -17.52
C ILE A 53 3.60 7.00 -18.50
N THR A 54 3.14 5.75 -18.37
CA THR A 54 3.50 4.65 -19.28
C THR A 54 3.07 4.96 -20.73
N ALA A 55 1.88 5.54 -20.93
CA ALA A 55 1.41 5.96 -22.23
C ALA A 55 2.26 7.12 -22.82
N MET A 56 2.65 8.10 -22.01
CA MET A 56 3.55 9.18 -22.43
C MET A 56 4.94 8.63 -22.78
N LEU A 57 5.47 7.69 -22.01
CA LEU A 57 6.75 7.03 -22.28
C LEU A 57 6.70 6.24 -23.60
N GLN A 58 5.60 5.53 -23.88
CA GLN A 58 5.42 4.85 -25.15
C GLN A 58 5.48 5.83 -26.35
N GLN A 59 4.85 7.00 -26.22
CA GLN A 59 4.92 8.04 -27.26
C GLN A 59 6.31 8.65 -27.41
N LEU A 60 7.08 8.83 -26.33
CA LEU A 60 8.42 9.37 -26.35
C LEU A 60 9.47 8.39 -26.87
N LEU A 61 9.32 7.12 -26.53
CA LEU A 61 10.26 6.05 -26.87
C LEU A 61 9.96 5.37 -28.20
N GLY A 62 8.68 5.29 -28.61
CA GLY A 62 8.26 4.54 -29.78
C GLY A 62 8.63 3.06 -29.64
N ASP A 63 9.26 2.47 -30.67
CA ASP A 63 9.66 1.07 -30.72
C ASP A 63 10.73 0.69 -29.69
N ARG A 64 11.36 1.66 -29.01
CA ARG A 64 12.34 1.40 -27.93
C ARG A 64 11.68 0.95 -26.63
N LEU A 65 10.41 1.27 -26.39
CA LEU A 65 9.62 0.64 -25.33
C LEU A 65 9.22 -0.76 -25.82
N THR A 66 9.94 -1.78 -25.40
CA THR A 66 9.76 -3.15 -25.89
C THR A 66 8.82 -3.98 -25.02
N ASP A 67 8.73 -3.66 -23.74
CA ASP A 67 7.96 -4.44 -22.78
C ASP A 67 7.34 -3.55 -21.71
N VAL A 68 6.11 -3.89 -21.28
CA VAL A 68 5.40 -3.32 -20.14
C VAL A 68 5.02 -4.48 -19.22
N LEU A 69 5.57 -4.51 -18.01
CA LEU A 69 5.34 -5.54 -17.00
C LEU A 69 4.63 -4.93 -15.78
N PRO A 70 3.30 -4.99 -15.67
CA PRO A 70 2.61 -4.53 -14.47
C PRO A 70 3.06 -5.31 -13.22
N ALA A 71 3.44 -4.57 -12.19
CA ALA A 71 3.89 -5.10 -10.91
C ALA A 71 2.69 -5.49 -10.04
N LEU A 72 2.19 -6.71 -10.20
CA LEU A 72 0.93 -7.17 -9.61
C LEU A 72 1.11 -7.98 -8.30
N GLY A 73 2.35 -8.34 -7.92
CA GLY A 73 2.58 -9.20 -6.76
C GLY A 73 1.87 -10.55 -6.92
N THR A 74 0.95 -10.87 -6.01
CA THR A 74 0.12 -12.08 -6.08
C THR A 74 -1.30 -11.82 -6.62
N HIS A 75 -1.60 -10.60 -7.08
CA HIS A 75 -2.89 -10.29 -7.68
C HIS A 75 -3.09 -10.99 -9.02
N VAL A 76 -4.32 -10.91 -9.55
CA VAL A 76 -4.64 -11.42 -10.87
C VAL A 76 -4.09 -10.50 -11.97
N ALA A 77 -3.83 -11.07 -13.14
CA ALA A 77 -3.39 -10.31 -14.29
C ALA A 77 -4.41 -9.23 -14.69
N VAL A 78 -3.91 -8.08 -15.13
CA VAL A 78 -4.74 -6.98 -15.65
C VAL A 78 -5.55 -7.44 -16.85
N THR A 79 -6.86 -7.29 -16.80
CA THR A 79 -7.76 -7.63 -17.91
C THR A 79 -7.59 -6.66 -19.08
N ASP A 80 -8.09 -7.05 -20.26
CA ASP A 80 -8.04 -6.19 -21.45
C ASP A 80 -8.73 -4.84 -21.22
N ARG A 81 -9.90 -4.85 -20.55
CA ARG A 81 -10.64 -3.64 -20.21
C ARG A 81 -9.87 -2.73 -19.24
N GLU A 82 -9.29 -3.29 -18.20
CA GLU A 82 -8.47 -2.54 -17.23
C GLU A 82 -7.22 -1.97 -17.89
N ARG A 83 -6.57 -2.75 -18.77
CA ARG A 83 -5.41 -2.31 -19.54
C ARG A 83 -5.77 -1.10 -20.42
N GLU A 84 -6.85 -1.18 -21.19
CA GLU A 84 -7.29 -0.08 -22.05
C GLU A 84 -7.65 1.18 -21.26
N THR A 85 -8.24 0.99 -20.08
CA THR A 85 -8.63 2.09 -19.18
C THR A 85 -7.40 2.76 -18.53
N MET A 86 -6.48 1.97 -18.00
CA MET A 86 -5.31 2.48 -17.26
C MET A 86 -4.20 2.97 -18.17
N PHE A 87 -3.98 2.31 -19.32
CA PHE A 87 -2.85 2.54 -20.22
C PHE A 87 -3.32 2.97 -21.63
N PRO A 88 -4.00 4.11 -21.77
CA PRO A 88 -4.62 4.50 -23.04
C PRO A 88 -3.60 4.63 -24.15
N GLY A 89 -3.84 3.92 -25.26
CA GLY A 89 -3.00 3.98 -26.47
C GLY A 89 -1.71 3.16 -26.41
N VAL A 90 -1.41 2.48 -25.31
CA VAL A 90 -0.26 1.56 -25.25
C VAL A 90 -0.62 0.24 -25.95
N PRO A 91 0.17 -0.22 -26.95
CA PRO A 91 -0.13 -1.45 -27.68
C PRO A 91 -0.21 -2.68 -26.78
N ALA A 92 -1.25 -3.49 -26.93
CA ALA A 92 -1.45 -4.72 -26.17
C ALA A 92 -0.28 -5.71 -26.27
N SER A 93 0.41 -5.71 -27.41
CA SER A 93 1.57 -6.59 -27.69
C SER A 93 2.78 -6.31 -26.79
N LEU A 94 2.85 -5.15 -26.15
CA LEU A 94 3.95 -4.79 -25.23
C LEU A 94 3.75 -5.38 -23.84
N PHE A 95 2.51 -5.72 -23.46
CA PHE A 95 2.21 -6.18 -22.11
C PHE A 95 2.70 -7.62 -21.87
N ARG A 96 3.33 -7.79 -20.72
CA ARG A 96 3.76 -9.07 -20.16
C ARG A 96 3.00 -9.30 -18.85
N VAL A 97 2.78 -10.58 -18.52
CA VAL A 97 2.13 -10.99 -17.29
C VAL A 97 3.20 -11.50 -16.33
N HIS A 98 3.19 -10.99 -15.10
CA HIS A 98 4.02 -11.54 -14.04
C HIS A 98 3.40 -12.83 -13.49
N ASP A 99 4.14 -13.97 -13.58
CA ASP A 99 3.80 -15.20 -12.88
C ASP A 99 4.70 -15.36 -11.65
N TRP A 100 4.17 -14.97 -10.49
CA TRP A 100 4.88 -15.04 -9.22
C TRP A 100 5.20 -16.46 -8.74
N ARG A 101 4.72 -17.49 -9.44
CA ARG A 101 4.99 -18.91 -9.13
C ARG A 101 6.16 -19.48 -9.91
N THR A 102 6.27 -19.12 -11.19
CA THR A 102 7.17 -19.82 -12.13
C THR A 102 8.15 -18.91 -12.86
N ASP A 103 7.84 -17.61 -12.99
CA ASP A 103 8.65 -16.68 -13.78
C ASP A 103 9.54 -15.78 -12.90
N LEU A 104 10.34 -16.41 -12.05
CA LEU A 104 11.16 -15.75 -11.07
C LEU A 104 12.65 -16.06 -11.23
N VAL A 105 13.47 -15.09 -10.86
CA VAL A 105 14.90 -15.24 -10.61
C VAL A 105 15.19 -14.83 -9.17
N THR A 106 15.85 -15.70 -8.41
CA THR A 106 16.39 -15.36 -7.09
C THR A 106 17.77 -14.75 -7.28
N LEU A 107 17.88 -13.45 -6.97
CA LEU A 107 19.12 -12.68 -7.09
C LEU A 107 20.05 -12.89 -5.90
N GLY A 108 19.49 -13.20 -4.73
CA GLY A 108 20.19 -13.43 -3.49
C GLY A 108 19.24 -13.53 -2.30
N GLU A 109 19.80 -13.52 -1.10
CA GLU A 109 19.03 -13.54 0.15
C GLU A 109 19.52 -12.46 1.12
N VAL A 110 18.59 -11.75 1.73
CA VAL A 110 18.88 -10.89 2.89
C VAL A 110 19.18 -11.81 4.07
N PRO A 111 20.33 -11.61 4.76
CA PRO A 111 20.78 -12.52 5.81
C PRO A 111 19.76 -12.67 6.96
N ARG A 112 19.66 -13.89 7.49
CA ARG A 112 18.84 -14.22 8.67
C ARG A 112 19.17 -13.33 9.87
N GLU A 113 20.44 -13.04 10.07
CA GLU A 113 20.94 -12.20 11.16
C GLU A 113 20.36 -10.80 11.10
N LEU A 114 20.29 -10.20 9.90
CA LEU A 114 19.66 -8.89 9.71
C LEU A 114 18.16 -8.94 9.97
N ILE A 115 17.47 -9.98 9.51
CA ILE A 115 16.02 -10.15 9.80
C ILE A 115 15.78 -10.27 11.30
N ARG A 116 16.63 -11.04 12.00
CA ARG A 116 16.54 -11.19 13.45
C ARG A 116 16.74 -9.86 14.17
N GLU A 117 17.73 -9.08 13.79
CA GLU A 117 17.97 -7.74 14.33
C GLU A 117 16.77 -6.82 14.08
N LEU A 118 16.35 -6.68 12.83
CA LEU A 118 15.25 -5.81 12.40
C LEU A 118 13.91 -6.17 13.04
N SER A 119 13.67 -7.47 13.31
CA SER A 119 12.45 -7.96 13.95
C SER A 119 12.50 -7.95 15.49
N GLU A 120 13.51 -7.38 16.11
CA GLU A 120 13.70 -7.42 17.57
C GLU A 120 13.74 -8.88 18.11
N ASN A 121 14.42 -9.77 17.39
CA ASN A 121 14.54 -11.21 17.65
C ASN A 121 13.23 -12.03 17.59
N LYS A 122 12.19 -11.50 16.95
CA LYS A 122 10.90 -12.21 16.80
C LYS A 122 10.86 -13.15 15.60
N LEU A 123 11.70 -12.91 14.58
CA LEU A 123 11.74 -13.70 13.35
C LEU A 123 13.15 -14.21 13.07
N ASP A 124 13.25 -15.43 12.52
CA ASP A 124 14.51 -16.13 12.30
C ASP A 124 14.53 -16.90 10.96
N TRP A 125 14.56 -16.15 9.86
CA TRP A 125 14.64 -16.68 8.50
C TRP A 125 15.31 -15.67 7.56
N PRO A 126 15.98 -16.12 6.46
CA PRO A 126 16.48 -15.21 5.43
C PRO A 126 15.31 -14.70 4.58
N TRP A 127 15.47 -13.53 3.93
CA TRP A 127 14.46 -13.00 3.02
C TRP A 127 14.94 -13.13 1.57
N PRO A 128 14.20 -13.84 0.66
CA PRO A 128 14.63 -14.05 -0.71
C PRO A 128 14.41 -12.79 -1.56
N ALA A 129 15.47 -12.28 -2.18
CA ALA A 129 15.40 -11.21 -3.16
C ALA A 129 15.06 -11.81 -4.54
N GLN A 130 13.78 -11.83 -4.87
CA GLN A 130 13.27 -12.38 -6.11
C GLN A 130 12.63 -11.29 -6.98
N VAL A 131 12.81 -11.39 -8.27
CA VAL A 131 12.17 -10.54 -9.29
C VAL A 131 11.72 -11.38 -10.46
N ASN A 132 10.81 -10.83 -11.28
CA ASN A 132 10.45 -11.45 -12.54
C ASN A 132 11.69 -11.63 -13.44
N ARG A 133 11.75 -12.75 -14.16
CA ARG A 133 12.85 -13.09 -15.08
C ARG A 133 13.11 -11.99 -16.11
N LEU A 134 12.07 -11.31 -16.58
CA LEU A 134 12.19 -10.22 -17.53
C LEU A 134 12.98 -9.03 -16.96
N VAL A 135 12.85 -8.76 -15.65
CA VAL A 135 13.61 -7.71 -14.96
C VAL A 135 15.09 -8.10 -14.85
N ALA A 136 15.37 -9.35 -14.46
CA ALA A 136 16.74 -9.81 -14.22
C ALA A 136 17.51 -10.17 -15.51
N GLU A 137 16.84 -10.84 -16.44
CA GLU A 137 17.48 -11.51 -17.59
C GLU A 137 16.96 -10.97 -18.94
N GLY A 138 16.03 -10.00 -18.97
CA GLY A 138 15.44 -9.50 -20.21
C GLY A 138 16.39 -8.72 -21.13
N GLY A 139 17.56 -8.34 -20.63
CA GLY A 139 18.59 -7.63 -21.40
C GLY A 139 18.15 -6.24 -21.85
N HIS A 140 17.40 -5.54 -21.03
CA HIS A 140 16.98 -4.16 -21.27
C HIS A 140 18.12 -3.17 -20.94
N ASP A 141 18.23 -2.12 -21.74
CA ASP A 141 19.22 -1.06 -21.54
C ASP A 141 18.76 -0.06 -20.46
N LEU A 142 17.43 -0.01 -20.23
CA LEU A 142 16.79 0.83 -19.22
C LEU A 142 15.53 0.13 -18.68
N ILE A 143 15.36 0.14 -17.37
CA ILE A 143 14.17 -0.35 -16.65
C ILE A 143 13.57 0.81 -15.89
N LEU A 144 12.36 1.25 -16.27
CA LEU A 144 11.63 2.31 -15.62
C LEU A 144 10.63 1.72 -14.62
N SER A 145 10.95 1.78 -13.33
CA SER A 145 10.04 1.38 -12.26
C SER A 145 9.15 2.57 -11.90
N ILE A 146 7.87 2.49 -12.25
CA ILE A 146 6.93 3.63 -12.21
C ILE A 146 5.92 3.41 -11.10
N GLY A 147 5.52 4.49 -10.39
CA GLY A 147 4.34 4.46 -9.54
C GLY A 147 4.36 5.43 -8.37
N GLN A 148 3.31 5.37 -7.56
CA GLN A 148 3.04 6.32 -6.50
C GLN A 148 3.76 5.96 -5.20
N VAL A 149 4.36 6.96 -4.57
CA VAL A 149 4.74 6.91 -3.15
C VAL A 149 3.57 7.42 -2.33
N VAL A 150 3.10 6.59 -1.41
CA VAL A 150 1.93 6.85 -0.57
C VAL A 150 2.07 6.02 0.72
N PRO A 151 1.50 6.46 1.86
CA PRO A 151 1.49 5.65 3.08
C PRO A 151 0.96 4.24 2.85
N HIS A 152 1.64 3.25 3.43
CA HIS A 152 1.37 1.82 3.20
C HIS A 152 1.54 1.01 4.49
N GLU A 153 0.59 0.12 4.75
CA GLU A 153 0.47 -0.67 5.98
C GLU A 153 1.63 -1.62 6.25
N VAL A 154 2.28 -2.12 5.19
CA VAL A 154 3.35 -3.12 5.31
C VAL A 154 4.74 -2.51 5.26
N VAL A 155 4.96 -1.55 4.36
CA VAL A 155 6.31 -1.03 4.06
C VAL A 155 6.47 0.44 4.45
N GLY A 156 5.51 1.00 5.19
CA GLY A 156 5.49 2.39 5.62
C GLY A 156 5.13 3.36 4.51
N MET A 157 5.95 3.41 3.46
CA MET A 157 5.73 4.13 2.21
C MET A 157 5.85 3.18 1.03
N ALA A 158 4.89 3.24 0.09
CA ALA A 158 4.84 2.38 -1.09
C ALA A 158 5.94 2.69 -2.12
N ASN A 159 6.06 1.82 -3.11
CA ASN A 159 6.90 1.95 -4.30
C ASN A 159 8.42 1.86 -4.07
N HIS A 160 9.24 2.38 -5.03
CA HIS A 160 10.67 2.19 -5.13
C HIS A 160 11.04 0.70 -5.21
N ALA A 161 12.04 0.20 -4.48
CA ALA A 161 12.45 -1.20 -4.48
C ALA A 161 11.32 -2.20 -4.23
N LYS A 162 10.27 -1.79 -3.47
CA LYS A 162 9.07 -2.61 -3.26
C LYS A 162 8.36 -2.95 -4.57
N ASN A 163 8.31 -2.02 -5.53
CA ASN A 163 7.64 -2.25 -6.82
C ASN A 163 8.28 -3.41 -7.59
N LEU A 164 9.58 -3.56 -7.49
CA LEU A 164 10.33 -4.66 -8.13
C LEU A 164 10.34 -5.92 -7.24
N LEU A 165 10.85 -5.82 -6.02
CA LEU A 165 11.10 -6.97 -5.14
C LEU A 165 9.84 -7.63 -4.56
N VAL A 166 8.74 -6.89 -4.49
CA VAL A 166 7.43 -7.39 -4.05
C VAL A 166 6.43 -7.42 -5.21
N GLY A 167 6.35 -6.34 -5.99
CA GLY A 167 5.42 -6.25 -7.11
C GLY A 167 5.74 -7.16 -8.29
N THR A 168 7.01 -7.51 -8.50
CA THR A 168 7.46 -8.53 -9.47
C THR A 168 8.21 -9.69 -8.79
N GLY A 169 8.05 -9.82 -7.46
CA GLY A 169 8.69 -10.85 -6.65
C GLY A 169 7.87 -12.12 -6.49
N GLY A 170 8.42 -13.05 -5.71
CA GLY A 170 7.78 -14.33 -5.40
C GLY A 170 6.96 -14.30 -4.11
N ARG A 171 6.12 -15.33 -3.94
CA ARG A 171 5.23 -15.50 -2.78
C ARG A 171 5.97 -15.40 -1.43
N ASP A 172 7.14 -16.04 -1.32
CA ASP A 172 7.88 -16.09 -0.06
C ASP A 172 8.39 -14.71 0.36
N GLY A 173 8.92 -13.91 -0.57
CA GLY A 173 9.33 -12.55 -0.31
C GLY A 173 8.16 -11.66 0.10
N ILE A 174 7.02 -11.81 -0.59
CA ILE A 174 5.78 -11.10 -0.27
C ILE A 174 5.30 -11.47 1.14
N ASN A 175 5.10 -12.74 1.41
CA ASN A 175 4.60 -13.24 2.69
C ASN A 175 5.50 -12.82 3.86
N ARG A 176 6.82 -13.01 3.74
CA ARG A 176 7.78 -12.67 4.79
C ARG A 176 7.87 -11.17 5.05
N SER A 177 7.81 -10.33 4.00
CA SER A 177 7.78 -8.88 4.20
C SER A 177 6.51 -8.39 4.89
N HIS A 178 5.35 -8.95 4.53
CA HIS A 178 4.07 -8.62 5.15
C HIS A 178 4.06 -9.03 6.62
N PHE A 179 4.54 -10.22 6.93
CA PHE A 179 4.58 -10.72 8.29
C PHE A 179 5.60 -9.98 9.16
N LEU A 180 6.79 -9.64 8.64
CA LEU A 180 7.75 -8.78 9.34
C LEU A 180 7.10 -7.44 9.72
N GLY A 181 6.41 -6.79 8.79
CA GLY A 181 5.71 -5.54 9.04
C GLY A 181 4.63 -5.66 10.12
N ALA A 182 3.84 -6.72 10.07
CA ALA A 182 2.79 -6.98 11.05
C ALA A 182 3.36 -7.23 12.45
N VAL A 183 4.37 -8.10 12.56
CA VAL A 183 4.99 -8.49 13.85
C VAL A 183 5.78 -7.34 14.48
N TYR A 184 6.40 -6.47 13.66
CA TYR A 184 7.07 -5.26 14.16
C TYR A 184 6.07 -4.26 14.73
N GLY A 185 4.89 -4.18 14.16
CA GLY A 185 3.80 -3.32 14.59
C GLY A 185 3.47 -2.24 13.58
N MET A 186 2.23 -2.25 13.12
CA MET A 186 1.76 -1.38 12.04
C MET A 186 1.90 0.11 12.38
N GLU A 187 1.63 0.52 13.62
CA GLU A 187 1.73 1.92 14.06
C GLU A 187 3.18 2.42 14.04
N ARG A 188 4.14 1.50 14.13
CA ARG A 188 5.59 1.77 14.01
C ARG A 188 6.08 1.82 12.56
N ILE A 189 5.26 1.45 11.61
CA ILE A 189 5.59 1.36 10.17
C ILE A 189 4.86 2.38 9.35
N MET A 190 3.54 2.47 9.49
CA MET A 190 2.69 3.21 8.57
C MET A 190 3.06 4.70 8.50
N GLY A 191 3.23 5.21 7.27
CA GLY A 191 3.64 6.58 7.02
C GLY A 191 5.12 6.87 7.26
N ARG A 192 5.95 5.87 7.59
CA ARG A 192 7.39 6.04 7.84
C ARG A 192 8.21 5.49 6.67
N ALA A 193 9.12 6.29 6.15
CA ALA A 193 10.05 5.88 5.11
C ALA A 193 11.11 4.90 5.66
N ASP A 194 11.51 5.09 6.92
CA ASP A 194 12.47 4.23 7.63
C ASP A 194 11.72 3.25 8.55
N ASN A 195 11.85 1.96 8.28
CA ASN A 195 11.27 0.89 9.06
C ASN A 195 11.94 -0.45 8.69
N PRO A 196 11.78 -1.53 9.48
CA PRO A 196 12.43 -2.82 9.22
C PRO A 196 12.15 -3.42 7.84
N VAL A 197 10.90 -3.34 7.35
CA VAL A 197 10.58 -3.89 6.03
C VAL A 197 11.28 -3.09 4.92
N ARG A 198 11.32 -1.76 5.06
CA ARG A 198 12.06 -0.91 4.14
C ARG A 198 13.56 -1.19 4.20
N ALA A 199 14.14 -1.42 5.38
CA ALA A 199 15.54 -1.79 5.53
C ALA A 199 15.88 -3.10 4.79
N VAL A 200 15.00 -4.12 4.86
CA VAL A 200 15.16 -5.36 4.09
C VAL A 200 15.14 -5.09 2.58
N LEU A 201 14.19 -4.30 2.10
CA LEU A 201 14.09 -3.97 0.68
C LEU A 201 15.25 -3.11 0.18
N ASN A 202 15.73 -2.17 1.00
CA ASN A 202 16.88 -1.34 0.68
C ASN A 202 18.16 -2.17 0.62
N TYR A 203 18.40 -3.04 1.60
CA TYR A 203 19.50 -3.99 1.56
C TYR A 203 19.48 -4.83 0.28
N ALA A 204 18.32 -5.39 -0.06
CA ALA A 204 18.18 -6.19 -1.27
C ALA A 204 18.40 -5.37 -2.55
N ALA A 205 17.93 -4.14 -2.61
CA ALA A 205 18.15 -3.24 -3.74
C ALA A 205 19.64 -2.89 -3.92
N GLU A 206 20.32 -2.54 -2.84
CA GLU A 206 21.73 -2.16 -2.87
C GLU A 206 22.67 -3.33 -3.21
N ASN A 207 22.34 -4.55 -2.75
CA ASN A 207 23.21 -5.70 -2.95
C ASN A 207 22.86 -6.54 -4.18
N PHE A 208 21.62 -6.51 -4.67
CA PHE A 208 21.16 -7.43 -5.71
C PHE A 208 20.54 -6.75 -6.94
N LEU A 209 20.14 -5.47 -6.86
CA LEU A 209 19.59 -4.72 -7.99
C LEU A 209 20.56 -3.66 -8.53
N ALA A 210 21.66 -3.38 -7.86
CA ALA A 210 22.56 -2.27 -8.18
C ALA A 210 23.14 -2.32 -9.60
N GLU A 211 23.37 -3.51 -10.14
CA GLU A 211 23.91 -3.72 -11.48
C GLU A 211 22.86 -3.63 -12.59
N LEU A 212 21.57 -3.62 -12.25
CA LEU A 212 20.49 -3.48 -13.22
C LEU A 212 20.26 -2.01 -13.59
N PRO A 213 19.94 -1.72 -14.86
CA PRO A 213 19.79 -0.34 -15.35
C PRO A 213 18.43 0.28 -14.92
N ILE A 214 18.14 0.23 -13.61
CA ILE A 214 16.87 0.68 -13.03
C ILE A 214 16.90 2.19 -12.80
N VAL A 215 15.83 2.86 -13.21
CA VAL A 215 15.47 4.23 -12.84
C VAL A 215 14.07 4.21 -12.25
N TYR A 216 13.92 4.73 -11.05
CA TYR A 216 12.62 4.90 -10.41
C TYR A 216 11.98 6.21 -10.90
N VAL A 217 10.68 6.14 -11.24
CA VAL A 217 9.85 7.29 -11.63
C VAL A 217 8.66 7.33 -10.68
N LEU A 218 8.74 8.19 -9.69
CA LEU A 218 7.87 8.18 -8.51
C LEU A 218 6.91 9.36 -8.53
N THR A 219 5.61 9.08 -8.46
CA THR A 219 4.58 10.11 -8.33
C THR A 219 4.16 10.29 -6.87
N VAL A 220 3.76 11.50 -6.53
CA VAL A 220 2.98 11.79 -5.32
C VAL A 220 1.65 12.38 -5.78
N ILE A 221 0.56 11.73 -5.38
CA ILE A 221 -0.81 12.14 -5.70
C ILE A 221 -1.44 12.69 -4.41
N GLY A 222 -2.13 13.81 -4.52
CA GLY A 222 -2.88 14.42 -3.43
C GLY A 222 -4.17 15.03 -3.97
N ALA A 223 -5.13 15.31 -3.07
CA ALA A 223 -6.33 16.04 -3.44
C ALA A 223 -6.01 17.53 -3.64
N ASP A 224 -6.64 18.17 -4.62
CA ASP A 224 -6.62 19.62 -4.80
C ASP A 224 -7.66 20.29 -3.89
N ASP A 225 -7.79 21.60 -4.00
CA ASP A 225 -8.75 22.41 -3.22
C ASP A 225 -10.23 22.06 -3.49
N HIS A 226 -10.49 21.33 -4.57
CA HIS A 226 -11.81 20.84 -4.95
C HIS A 226 -12.05 19.37 -4.58
N GLY A 227 -11.03 18.71 -3.99
CA GLY A 227 -11.04 17.28 -3.66
C GLY A 227 -10.74 16.34 -4.83
N GLU A 228 -10.35 16.91 -6.00
CA GLU A 228 -9.95 16.13 -7.16
C GLU A 228 -8.48 15.68 -7.04
N LEU A 229 -8.18 14.48 -7.54
CA LEU A 229 -6.83 13.93 -7.47
C LEU A 229 -5.90 14.60 -8.49
N ALA A 230 -4.78 15.11 -8.01
CA ALA A 230 -3.75 15.79 -8.79
C ALA A 230 -2.35 15.19 -8.54
N VAL A 231 -1.49 15.24 -9.55
CA VAL A 231 -0.07 14.93 -9.37
C VAL A 231 0.60 16.11 -8.67
N ARG A 232 0.93 15.93 -7.40
CA ARG A 232 1.61 16.92 -6.55
C ARG A 232 3.10 16.95 -6.79
N GLY A 233 3.69 15.80 -7.11
CA GLY A 233 5.11 15.70 -7.39
C GLY A 233 5.47 14.52 -8.28
N LEU A 234 6.58 14.70 -8.99
CA LEU A 234 7.25 13.69 -9.80
C LEU A 234 8.73 13.68 -9.43
N PHE A 235 9.27 12.51 -9.11
CA PHE A 235 10.65 12.33 -8.69
C PHE A 235 11.28 11.19 -9.49
N ALA A 236 12.54 11.36 -9.91
CA ALA A 236 13.27 10.30 -10.59
C ALA A 236 14.69 10.18 -10.09
N GLY A 237 15.18 8.93 -10.01
CA GLY A 237 16.53 8.60 -9.57
C GLY A 237 16.81 7.12 -9.59
N ARG A 238 18.07 6.75 -9.40
CA ARG A 238 18.51 5.35 -9.24
C ARG A 238 18.60 4.94 -7.78
N GLY A 239 18.93 5.89 -6.90
CA GLY A 239 19.17 5.68 -5.48
C GLY A 239 17.93 5.96 -4.61
N LEU A 240 18.12 5.83 -3.28
CA LEU A 240 17.08 6.00 -2.27
C LEU A 240 16.60 7.44 -2.12
N GLU A 241 17.41 8.42 -2.47
CA GLU A 241 17.09 9.82 -2.21
C GLU A 241 15.82 10.28 -2.94
N CYS A 242 15.57 9.83 -4.19
CA CYS A 242 14.33 10.15 -4.90
C CYS A 242 13.10 9.61 -4.16
N PHE A 243 13.23 8.45 -3.50
CA PHE A 243 12.17 7.87 -2.68
C PHE A 243 11.94 8.69 -1.40
N TYR A 244 12.99 9.09 -0.69
CA TYR A 244 12.84 9.89 0.53
C TYR A 244 12.20 11.24 0.26
N ARG A 245 12.59 11.93 -0.83
CA ARG A 245 11.95 13.18 -1.27
C ARG A 245 10.48 12.98 -1.61
N ALA A 246 10.15 11.92 -2.33
CA ALA A 246 8.76 11.59 -2.64
C ALA A 246 7.97 11.22 -1.36
N ALA A 247 8.59 10.53 -0.40
CA ALA A 247 7.97 10.17 0.87
C ALA A 247 7.70 11.39 1.76
N GLU A 248 8.60 12.34 1.81
CA GLU A 248 8.40 13.62 2.52
C GLU A 248 7.18 14.37 1.96
N LEU A 249 7.11 14.53 0.64
CA LEU A 249 5.95 15.17 0.02
C LEU A 249 4.67 14.36 0.21
N ALA A 250 4.74 13.01 0.13
CA ALA A 250 3.58 12.16 0.35
C ALA A 250 3.02 12.25 1.77
N LEU A 251 3.88 12.43 2.79
CA LEU A 251 3.43 12.71 4.15
C LEU A 251 2.70 14.05 4.25
N GLU A 252 3.24 15.08 3.58
CA GLU A 252 2.65 16.41 3.62
C GLU A 252 1.25 16.47 2.98
N VAL A 253 1.04 15.75 1.87
CA VAL A 253 -0.21 15.81 1.09
C VAL A 253 -1.23 14.70 1.39
N ASN A 254 -0.82 13.58 1.99
CA ASN A 254 -1.71 12.42 2.22
C ASN A 254 -1.89 12.06 3.69
N PHE A 255 -1.34 12.84 4.62
CA PHE A 255 -1.37 12.51 6.03
C PHE A 255 -2.09 13.58 6.83
N THR A 256 -3.19 13.20 7.47
CA THR A 256 -3.96 14.09 8.33
C THR A 256 -3.53 13.92 9.79
N MET A 257 -2.83 14.92 10.33
CA MET A 257 -2.52 14.98 11.75
C MET A 257 -3.68 15.63 12.50
N VAL A 258 -4.20 14.95 13.53
CA VAL A 258 -5.17 15.51 14.46
C VAL A 258 -4.47 15.85 15.78
N GLU A 259 -4.78 17.02 16.35
CA GLU A 259 -4.23 17.42 17.65
C GLU A 259 -4.87 16.64 18.79
N GLU A 260 -6.19 16.49 18.75
CA GLU A 260 -6.99 15.78 19.74
C GLU A 260 -7.37 14.39 19.19
N ALA A 261 -7.05 13.33 19.95
CA ALA A 261 -7.43 11.97 19.58
C ALA A 261 -8.96 11.79 19.73
N PRO A 262 -9.70 11.46 18.64
CA PRO A 262 -11.13 11.24 18.73
C PRO A 262 -11.46 9.97 19.52
N GLU A 263 -12.40 10.09 20.45
CA GLU A 263 -13.00 8.96 21.17
C GLU A 263 -13.90 8.11 20.27
N HIS A 264 -14.43 8.71 19.20
CA HIS A 264 -15.30 8.03 18.25
C HIS A 264 -14.99 8.44 16.81
N VAL A 265 -14.52 7.46 16.03
CA VAL A 265 -14.33 7.59 14.59
C VAL A 265 -15.42 6.81 13.87
N VAL A 266 -15.97 7.40 12.82
CA VAL A 266 -16.95 6.78 11.93
C VAL A 266 -16.36 6.76 10.52
N ALA A 267 -16.24 5.58 9.92
CA ALA A 267 -15.69 5.41 8.57
C ALA A 267 -16.74 4.77 7.65
N TRP A 268 -16.82 5.30 6.43
CA TRP A 268 -17.68 4.79 5.39
C TRP A 268 -16.86 4.02 4.35
N LEU A 269 -17.34 2.84 3.96
CA LEU A 269 -16.77 2.02 2.89
C LEU A 269 -17.74 2.00 1.71
N ASP A 270 -17.26 2.46 0.56
CA ASP A 270 -18.03 2.46 -0.69
C ASP A 270 -18.40 1.01 -1.07
N PRO A 271 -19.70 0.70 -1.25
CA PRO A 271 -20.14 -0.66 -1.57
C PRO A 271 -19.70 -1.15 -2.95
N GLU A 272 -19.32 -0.26 -3.87
CA GLU A 272 -18.80 -0.66 -5.18
C GLU A 272 -17.29 -1.04 -5.11
N GLU A 273 -16.57 -0.57 -4.10
CA GLU A 273 -15.14 -0.83 -3.93
C GLU A 273 -14.86 -1.95 -2.91
N PHE A 274 -15.63 -2.01 -1.80
CA PHE A 274 -15.32 -2.87 -0.66
C PHE A 274 -16.32 -4.00 -0.49
N HIS A 275 -15.93 -5.22 -0.92
CA HIS A 275 -16.78 -6.42 -0.83
C HIS A 275 -16.35 -7.41 0.28
N SER A 276 -15.16 -7.23 0.83
CA SER A 276 -14.59 -8.06 1.90
C SER A 276 -13.98 -7.23 3.02
N THR A 277 -13.80 -7.83 4.21
CA THR A 277 -13.01 -7.18 5.26
C THR A 277 -11.53 -7.12 4.88
N TRP A 278 -11.04 -8.03 4.02
CA TRP A 278 -9.67 -7.97 3.52
C TRP A 278 -9.32 -6.60 2.94
N LEU A 279 -10.20 -6.03 2.14
CA LEU A 279 -10.05 -4.67 1.62
C LEU A 279 -10.60 -3.61 2.60
N GLY A 280 -11.74 -3.87 3.22
CA GLY A 280 -12.47 -2.92 4.08
C GLY A 280 -11.74 -2.56 5.37
N ASN A 281 -10.85 -3.43 5.86
CA ASN A 281 -10.03 -3.12 7.05
C ASN A 281 -9.05 -1.96 6.83
N LYS A 282 -8.97 -1.39 5.61
CA LYS A 282 -8.37 -0.07 5.39
C LYS A 282 -8.97 0.98 6.33
N ALA A 283 -10.25 0.91 6.64
CA ALA A 283 -10.88 1.77 7.64
C ALA A 283 -10.24 1.64 9.03
N ILE A 284 -9.80 0.43 9.41
CA ILE A 284 -9.19 0.16 10.71
C ILE A 284 -7.74 0.66 10.71
N TYR A 285 -6.90 0.16 9.81
CA TYR A 285 -5.47 0.43 9.91
C TYR A 285 -5.06 1.83 9.43
N ARG A 286 -5.88 2.50 8.62
CA ARG A 286 -5.63 3.89 8.19
C ARG A 286 -6.01 4.92 9.25
N SER A 287 -6.98 4.62 10.13
CA SER A 287 -7.45 5.54 11.17
C SER A 287 -6.92 5.22 12.57
N ARG A 288 -6.38 4.02 12.80
CA ARG A 288 -6.04 3.52 14.14
C ARG A 288 -5.12 4.42 14.95
N MET A 289 -4.16 5.09 14.29
CA MET A 289 -3.19 5.95 14.99
C MET A 289 -3.80 7.24 15.54
N MET A 290 -4.98 7.65 15.08
CA MET A 290 -5.65 8.82 15.63
C MET A 290 -6.66 8.49 16.73
N ILE A 291 -7.16 7.24 16.82
CA ILE A 291 -8.21 6.86 17.76
C ILE A 291 -7.67 6.85 19.19
N ALA A 292 -8.40 7.50 20.12
CA ALA A 292 -8.07 7.50 21.54
C ALA A 292 -8.06 6.08 22.12
N ASP A 293 -7.22 5.84 23.13
CA ASP A 293 -7.23 4.60 23.88
C ASP A 293 -8.56 4.46 24.66
N GLY A 294 -9.20 3.31 24.56
CA GLY A 294 -10.56 3.10 25.05
C GLY A 294 -11.65 3.68 24.16
N GLY A 295 -11.27 4.31 23.04
CA GLY A 295 -12.21 4.86 22.06
C GLY A 295 -12.86 3.77 21.19
N ARG A 296 -13.54 4.19 20.13
CA ARG A 296 -14.23 3.27 19.21
C ARG A 296 -14.16 3.72 17.77
N LEU A 297 -14.08 2.74 16.86
CA LEU A 297 -14.24 2.89 15.43
C LEU A 297 -15.54 2.23 15.00
N THR A 298 -16.42 2.98 14.36
CA THR A 298 -17.61 2.46 13.69
C THR A 298 -17.36 2.41 12.18
N VAL A 299 -17.41 1.22 11.60
CA VAL A 299 -17.27 1.00 10.16
C VAL A 299 -18.62 0.69 9.55
N LEU A 300 -19.06 1.52 8.60
CA LEU A 300 -20.25 1.27 7.80
C LEU A 300 -19.77 0.65 6.46
N ALA A 301 -20.11 -0.61 6.25
CA ALA A 301 -19.61 -1.44 5.15
C ALA A 301 -20.73 -2.16 4.40
N PRO A 302 -21.60 -1.43 3.68
CA PRO A 302 -22.81 -2.02 3.06
C PRO A 302 -22.50 -3.04 1.98
N GLY A 303 -21.37 -2.98 1.30
CA GLY A 303 -20.94 -3.94 0.26
C GLY A 303 -20.24 -5.19 0.82
N VAL A 304 -19.82 -5.18 2.08
CA VAL A 304 -19.03 -6.29 2.65
C VAL A 304 -19.90 -7.51 2.93
N GLY A 305 -19.59 -8.61 2.24
CA GLY A 305 -20.29 -9.91 2.37
C GLY A 305 -19.38 -11.10 2.63
N THR A 306 -18.05 -10.90 2.65
CA THR A 306 -17.05 -11.93 2.97
C THR A 306 -15.94 -11.35 3.83
N PHE A 307 -15.12 -12.22 4.43
CA PHE A 307 -13.92 -11.77 5.15
C PHE A 307 -12.70 -11.73 4.24
N GLY A 308 -12.43 -12.80 3.47
CA GLY A 308 -11.30 -12.92 2.56
C GLY A 308 -11.69 -12.76 1.10
N GLU A 309 -10.68 -12.49 0.25
CA GLU A 309 -10.83 -12.41 -1.21
C GLU A 309 -10.86 -13.80 -1.87
N ASP A 310 -10.30 -14.80 -1.21
CA ASP A 310 -10.38 -16.19 -1.63
C ASP A 310 -10.88 -17.10 -0.49
N PRO A 311 -11.38 -18.31 -0.80
CA PRO A 311 -11.93 -19.22 0.20
C PRO A 311 -10.92 -19.68 1.26
N GLY A 312 -9.63 -19.70 0.96
CA GLY A 312 -8.57 -20.07 1.91
C GLY A 312 -8.41 -19.01 2.99
N ILE A 313 -8.21 -17.78 2.54
CA ILE A 313 -8.09 -16.61 3.42
C ILE A 313 -9.37 -16.40 4.23
N ASP A 314 -10.55 -16.48 3.61
CA ASP A 314 -11.83 -16.33 4.31
C ASP A 314 -11.98 -17.35 5.44
N ARG A 315 -11.60 -18.61 5.20
CA ARG A 315 -11.62 -19.68 6.20
C ARG A 315 -10.67 -19.41 7.36
N LEU A 316 -9.44 -18.91 7.09
CA LEU A 316 -8.47 -18.58 8.13
C LEU A 316 -8.97 -17.40 8.99
N ILE A 317 -9.54 -16.36 8.38
CA ILE A 317 -10.11 -15.22 9.12
C ILE A 317 -11.28 -15.70 10.00
N ARG A 318 -12.18 -16.53 9.49
CA ARG A 318 -13.30 -17.09 10.28
C ARG A 318 -12.83 -17.95 11.47
N ARG A 319 -11.74 -18.69 11.28
CA ARG A 319 -11.18 -19.58 12.31
C ARG A 319 -10.50 -18.81 13.45
N TYR A 320 -9.70 -17.79 13.11
CA TYR A 320 -8.83 -17.12 14.07
C TYR A 320 -9.35 -15.74 14.50
N GLY A 321 -10.01 -15.03 13.64
CA GLY A 321 -10.51 -13.67 13.89
C GLY A 321 -9.41 -12.64 14.15
N TYR A 322 -9.80 -11.40 14.35
CA TYR A 322 -8.92 -10.25 14.59
C TYR A 322 -8.60 -10.10 16.08
N ARG A 323 -7.83 -11.04 16.63
CA ARG A 323 -7.54 -11.19 18.08
C ARG A 323 -6.23 -10.56 18.54
N GLY A 324 -5.54 -9.85 17.62
CA GLY A 324 -4.26 -9.20 17.89
C GLY A 324 -3.04 -10.07 17.68
N THR A 325 -1.88 -9.44 17.81
CA THR A 325 -0.57 -10.05 17.52
C THR A 325 -0.28 -11.32 18.32
N PRO A 326 -0.48 -11.38 19.67
CA PRO A 326 -0.16 -12.59 20.42
C PRO A 326 -0.95 -13.83 19.98
N ALA A 327 -2.25 -13.66 19.70
CA ALA A 327 -3.10 -14.77 19.27
C ALA A 327 -2.72 -15.24 17.86
N THR A 328 -2.39 -14.32 16.97
CA THR A 328 -1.98 -14.66 15.60
C THR A 328 -0.62 -15.36 15.58
N LEU A 329 0.36 -14.92 16.38
CA LEU A 329 1.64 -15.63 16.51
C LEU A 329 1.46 -17.06 17.00
N ALA A 330 0.63 -17.27 18.02
CA ALA A 330 0.30 -18.62 18.51
C ALA A 330 -0.37 -19.49 17.43
N ALA A 331 -1.22 -18.89 16.58
CA ALA A 331 -1.82 -19.59 15.44
C ALA A 331 -0.77 -20.00 14.39
N VAL A 332 0.17 -19.11 14.06
CA VAL A 332 1.28 -19.41 13.13
C VAL A 332 2.17 -20.55 13.67
N GLU A 333 2.43 -20.59 14.99
CA GLU A 333 3.22 -21.65 15.60
C GLU A 333 2.49 -23.02 15.65
N SER A 334 1.17 -23.03 15.77
CA SER A 334 0.39 -24.24 16.02
C SER A 334 -0.36 -24.81 14.83
N ASP A 335 -0.60 -24.00 13.78
CA ASP A 335 -1.33 -24.43 12.58
C ASP A 335 -0.48 -24.26 11.30
N PRO A 336 -0.12 -25.38 10.65
CA PRO A 336 0.63 -25.34 9.40
C PRO A 336 -0.05 -24.54 8.28
N GLU A 337 -1.39 -24.54 8.20
CA GLU A 337 -2.13 -23.76 7.20
C GLU A 337 -1.91 -22.26 7.39
N MET A 338 -1.91 -21.78 8.65
CA MET A 338 -1.59 -20.39 8.97
C MET A 338 -0.11 -20.06 8.75
N ALA A 339 0.80 -21.00 9.06
CA ALA A 339 2.23 -20.83 8.84
C ALA A 339 2.61 -20.76 7.35
N GLU A 340 1.85 -21.39 6.47
CA GLU A 340 2.01 -21.30 5.01
C GLU A 340 1.43 -20.01 4.42
N ASP A 341 0.47 -19.37 5.09
CA ASP A 341 -0.14 -18.12 4.64
C ASP A 341 0.11 -16.96 5.61
N LEU A 342 1.36 -16.48 5.63
CA LEU A 342 1.77 -15.36 6.45
C LEU A 342 1.11 -14.04 6.04
N SER A 343 0.54 -13.95 4.84
CA SER A 343 -0.25 -12.78 4.43
C SER A 343 -1.58 -12.74 5.18
N ALA A 344 -2.24 -13.90 5.35
CA ALA A 344 -3.45 -14.00 6.19
C ALA A 344 -3.12 -13.67 7.65
N ALA A 345 -2.01 -14.20 8.19
CA ALA A 345 -1.55 -13.85 9.53
C ALA A 345 -1.31 -12.36 9.71
N ALA A 346 -0.61 -11.72 8.76
CA ALA A 346 -0.40 -10.29 8.77
C ALA A 346 -1.73 -9.51 8.74
N HIS A 347 -2.68 -9.93 7.93
CA HIS A 347 -3.99 -9.30 7.84
C HIS A 347 -4.78 -9.39 9.16
N LEU A 348 -4.72 -10.52 9.87
CA LEU A 348 -5.36 -10.66 11.18
C LEU A 348 -4.78 -9.69 12.23
N ILE A 349 -3.47 -9.45 12.19
CA ILE A 349 -2.82 -8.45 13.03
C ILE A 349 -3.27 -7.04 12.62
N HIS A 350 -3.20 -6.72 11.34
CA HIS A 350 -3.54 -5.41 10.81
C HIS A 350 -5.00 -5.01 11.04
N GLY A 351 -5.91 -5.95 10.94
CA GLY A 351 -7.34 -5.75 11.17
C GLY A 351 -7.76 -5.73 12.64
N SER A 352 -6.84 -5.98 13.58
CA SER A 352 -7.12 -5.91 15.01
C SER A 352 -6.93 -4.50 15.56
N SER A 353 -7.54 -4.20 16.71
CA SER A 353 -7.28 -2.96 17.45
C SER A 353 -6.11 -3.07 18.43
N GLU A 354 -5.47 -4.25 18.56
CA GLU A 354 -4.49 -4.57 19.60
C GLU A 354 -5.01 -4.25 21.03
N GLY A 355 -6.33 -4.33 21.21
CA GLY A 355 -6.99 -4.03 22.50
C GLY A 355 -7.08 -2.55 22.86
N ARG A 356 -6.67 -1.61 21.98
CA ARG A 356 -6.66 -0.19 22.27
C ARG A 356 -8.02 0.49 22.16
N PHE A 357 -8.85 0.05 21.22
CA PHE A 357 -10.16 0.61 20.94
C PHE A 357 -11.15 -0.47 20.49
N GLU A 358 -12.44 -0.19 20.59
CA GLU A 358 -13.49 -1.09 20.12
C GLU A 358 -13.72 -0.91 18.61
N ILE A 359 -13.80 -2.03 17.87
CA ILE A 359 -14.19 -2.03 16.46
C ILE A 359 -15.65 -2.47 16.36
N ARG A 360 -16.50 -1.55 15.90
CA ARG A 360 -17.93 -1.75 15.61
C ARG A 360 -18.12 -1.83 14.10
N TYR A 361 -18.81 -2.87 13.65
CA TYR A 361 -18.90 -3.15 12.22
C TYR A 361 -20.35 -3.35 11.78
N ALA A 362 -20.83 -2.50 10.88
CA ALA A 362 -22.11 -2.64 10.20
C ALA A 362 -21.84 -3.18 8.80
N ALA A 363 -22.00 -4.49 8.60
CA ALA A 363 -21.80 -5.15 7.30
C ALA A 363 -23.14 -5.40 6.60
N GLY A 364 -23.20 -5.19 5.29
CA GLY A 364 -24.42 -5.41 4.54
C GLY A 364 -24.70 -6.88 4.23
N GLY A 365 -23.66 -7.70 4.07
CA GLY A 365 -23.77 -9.11 3.64
C GLY A 365 -23.27 -10.15 4.67
N LEU A 366 -22.81 -9.75 5.85
CA LEU A 366 -22.44 -10.63 6.96
C LEU A 366 -23.49 -10.59 8.06
N SER A 367 -23.80 -11.73 8.64
CA SER A 367 -24.69 -11.83 9.81
C SER A 367 -24.00 -11.28 11.06
N ARG A 368 -24.82 -10.93 12.09
CA ARG A 368 -24.33 -10.52 13.42
C ARG A 368 -23.33 -11.53 13.99
N ASP A 369 -23.71 -12.83 13.98
CA ASP A 369 -22.89 -13.91 14.53
C ASP A 369 -21.54 -14.04 13.82
N GLU A 370 -21.50 -13.86 12.50
CA GLU A 370 -20.26 -13.87 11.72
C GLU A 370 -19.34 -12.71 12.13
N VAL A 371 -19.88 -11.48 12.20
CA VAL A 371 -19.10 -10.30 12.60
C VAL A 371 -18.57 -10.44 14.03
N GLU A 372 -19.38 -10.94 14.97
CA GLU A 372 -18.98 -11.16 16.36
C GLU A 372 -17.95 -12.30 16.50
N SER A 373 -18.05 -13.34 15.65
CA SER A 373 -17.13 -14.48 15.68
C SER A 373 -15.68 -14.07 15.39
N VAL A 374 -15.45 -13.02 14.58
CA VAL A 374 -14.11 -12.54 14.25
C VAL A 374 -13.59 -11.46 15.22
N GLY A 375 -14.35 -11.10 16.27
CA GLY A 375 -13.92 -10.21 17.33
C GLY A 375 -14.35 -8.75 17.17
N PHE A 376 -15.25 -8.45 16.24
CA PHE A 376 -15.87 -7.14 16.10
C PHE A 376 -17.21 -7.07 16.84
N THR A 377 -17.65 -5.87 17.20
CA THR A 377 -19.02 -5.64 17.71
C THR A 377 -19.95 -5.41 16.52
N ALA A 378 -20.92 -6.29 16.31
CA ALA A 378 -21.84 -6.17 15.20
C ALA A 378 -22.89 -5.08 15.44
N LEU A 379 -23.09 -4.23 14.44
CA LEU A 379 -24.14 -3.21 14.39
C LEU A 379 -25.14 -3.55 13.28
N ASP A 380 -26.41 -3.16 13.51
CA ASP A 380 -27.42 -3.18 12.46
C ASP A 380 -27.19 -2.05 11.47
N MET A 381 -27.22 -2.35 10.17
CA MET A 381 -26.94 -1.37 9.12
C MET A 381 -27.97 -0.25 9.09
N SER A 382 -29.27 -0.57 9.19
CA SER A 382 -30.36 0.40 9.13
C SER A 382 -30.33 1.37 10.34
N ASP A 383 -30.10 0.81 11.54
CA ASP A 383 -29.98 1.61 12.76
C ASP A 383 -28.75 2.52 12.68
N THR A 384 -27.65 2.03 12.12
CA THR A 384 -26.41 2.77 11.97
C THR A 384 -26.56 3.92 10.96
N TYR A 385 -27.21 3.68 9.82
CA TYR A 385 -27.54 4.74 8.87
C TYR A 385 -28.44 5.82 9.50
N THR A 386 -29.49 5.40 10.23
CA THR A 386 -30.41 6.32 10.91
C THR A 386 -29.69 7.16 11.96
N ARG A 387 -28.72 6.57 12.67
CA ARG A 387 -27.97 7.29 13.70
C ARG A 387 -27.05 8.37 13.14
N TYR A 388 -26.30 8.06 12.08
CA TYR A 388 -25.23 8.94 11.61
C TYR A 388 -25.66 9.92 10.51
N HIS A 389 -26.78 9.70 9.82
CA HIS A 389 -27.25 10.60 8.77
C HIS A 389 -26.11 10.97 7.78
N LEU A 390 -25.47 9.98 7.16
CA LEU A 390 -24.23 10.12 6.40
C LEU A 390 -24.23 11.27 5.39
N ASP A 391 -25.37 11.54 4.76
CA ASP A 391 -25.54 12.64 3.78
C ASP A 391 -25.32 14.04 4.38
N THR A 392 -25.30 14.15 5.71
CA THR A 392 -25.10 15.40 6.44
C THR A 392 -23.69 15.55 7.01
N LEU A 393 -22.87 14.49 6.96
CA LEU A 393 -21.52 14.49 7.51
C LEU A 393 -20.52 15.04 6.49
N THR A 394 -19.51 15.70 7.00
CA THR A 394 -18.32 16.12 6.25
C THR A 394 -17.08 15.47 6.85
N ASP A 395 -16.05 15.22 6.04
CA ASP A 395 -14.80 14.69 6.56
C ASP A 395 -14.24 15.55 7.70
N GLY A 396 -13.78 14.89 8.76
CA GLY A 396 -13.31 15.54 9.98
C GLY A 396 -14.34 15.54 11.12
N TRP A 397 -14.25 16.56 11.98
CA TRP A 397 -15.09 16.67 13.17
C TRP A 397 -16.54 17.03 12.86
N ASN A 398 -17.47 16.27 13.42
CA ASN A 398 -18.91 16.49 13.32
C ASN A 398 -19.56 16.41 14.69
N MET A 399 -20.70 17.12 14.85
CA MET A 399 -21.58 17.02 16.00
C MET A 399 -22.89 16.38 15.57
N LEU A 400 -23.21 15.21 16.12
CA LEU A 400 -24.47 14.52 15.84
C LEU A 400 -25.65 15.23 16.50
N PRO A 401 -26.88 15.02 16.02
CA PRO A 401 -28.09 15.54 16.69
C PRO A 401 -28.24 15.13 18.16
N SER A 402 -27.63 14.01 18.55
CA SER A 402 -27.55 13.52 19.93
C SER A 402 -26.64 14.34 20.85
N GLY A 403 -25.85 15.28 20.30
CA GLY A 403 -24.79 15.99 21.02
C GLY A 403 -23.47 15.22 21.10
N GLU A 404 -23.38 14.06 20.49
CA GLU A 404 -22.13 13.29 20.42
C GLU A 404 -21.19 13.87 19.35
N ARG A 405 -19.91 14.07 19.72
CA ARG A 405 -18.86 14.52 18.81
C ARG A 405 -18.17 13.31 18.19
N ILE A 406 -18.10 13.25 16.87
CA ILE A 406 -17.45 12.18 16.09
C ILE A 406 -16.43 12.75 15.12
N TYR A 407 -15.48 11.92 14.69
CA TYR A 407 -14.64 12.18 13.54
C TYR A 407 -15.07 11.29 12.38
N TYR A 408 -15.50 11.89 11.26
CA TYR A 408 -15.97 11.14 10.09
C TYR A 408 -14.91 11.02 9.02
N ILE A 409 -14.84 9.87 8.36
CA ILE A 409 -13.95 9.56 7.22
C ILE A 409 -14.79 8.95 6.11
N SER A 410 -14.98 9.69 5.02
CA SER A 410 -15.74 9.24 3.87
C SER A 410 -14.99 8.26 2.97
N ARG A 411 -13.65 8.39 2.88
CA ARG A 411 -12.80 7.60 1.97
C ARG A 411 -11.51 7.12 2.68
N PRO A 412 -11.61 6.12 3.57
CA PRO A 412 -10.47 5.68 4.38
C PRO A 412 -9.31 5.09 3.56
N ALA A 413 -9.55 4.63 2.33
CA ALA A 413 -8.50 4.10 1.46
C ALA A 413 -7.52 5.18 0.94
N LEU A 414 -7.93 6.45 0.89
CA LEU A 414 -7.15 7.52 0.26
C LEU A 414 -6.24 8.27 1.23
N GLY A 415 -6.53 8.26 2.54
CA GLY A 415 -5.80 9.00 3.54
C GLY A 415 -5.06 8.13 4.56
N LEU A 416 -4.37 8.81 5.46
CA LEU A 416 -3.82 8.26 6.69
C LEU A 416 -4.00 9.30 7.79
N TRP A 417 -4.48 8.85 8.95
CA TRP A 417 -4.78 9.72 10.08
C TRP A 417 -4.01 9.29 11.33
N ALA A 418 -3.40 10.26 12.02
CA ALA A 418 -2.78 10.02 13.31
C ALA A 418 -2.98 11.20 14.25
N GLN A 419 -2.93 10.92 15.54
CA GLN A 419 -2.79 11.94 16.56
C GLN A 419 -1.32 12.37 16.60
N ALA A 420 -1.10 13.70 16.60
CA ALA A 420 0.21 14.28 16.36
C ALA A 420 1.27 13.83 17.39
N ASP A 421 0.93 13.81 18.68
CA ASP A 421 1.88 13.42 19.71
C ASP A 421 2.22 11.92 19.62
N ARG A 422 1.20 11.05 19.40
CA ARG A 422 1.42 9.61 19.21
C ARG A 422 2.32 9.32 18.02
N PHE A 423 2.15 10.03 16.91
CA PHE A 423 3.00 9.84 15.74
C PHE A 423 4.44 10.29 15.96
N ARG A 424 4.67 11.31 16.82
CA ARG A 424 6.00 11.83 17.16
C ARG A 424 6.70 11.04 18.26
N ASP A 425 5.98 10.73 19.35
CA ASP A 425 6.56 10.22 20.60
C ASP A 425 6.88 8.73 20.55
N GLU A 426 6.06 7.91 19.87
CA GLU A 426 6.30 6.47 19.82
C GLU A 426 7.53 6.10 18.99
N TYR A 427 8.00 7.00 18.08
CA TYR A 427 9.12 6.68 17.18
C TYR A 427 9.91 7.93 16.82
N PRO A 428 10.83 8.38 17.73
CA PRO A 428 11.74 9.45 17.39
C PRO A 428 12.52 9.06 16.13
N ARG A 429 12.68 10.01 15.22
CA ARG A 429 13.54 9.85 14.05
C ARG A 429 14.91 9.47 14.55
N SER A 430 15.47 8.34 14.09
CA SER A 430 16.90 8.06 14.27
C SER A 430 17.66 9.22 13.61
N THR A 431 18.32 10.01 14.45
CA THR A 431 19.18 11.13 14.03
C THR A 431 20.40 10.62 13.26
#